data_4991cbfc4cf7a0bc85a63f1c888bc0d7
#
_entry.id   4991cbfc4cf7a0bc85a63f1c888bc0d7
#
_cell.length_a   1.000
_cell.length_b   1.000
_cell.length_c   1.000
_cell.angle_alpha   90.00
_cell.angle_beta   90.00
_cell.angle_gamma   90.00
#
_symmetry.space_group_name_H-M   'P 1'
#
loop_
_entity.id
_entity.type
_entity.pdbx_description
1 polymer ?
#
loop_
_entity_poly.entity_id
_entity_poly.type
_entity_poly.pdbx_seq_one_letter_code
_entity_poly.pdbx_strand_id
1 'polypeptide(L)'
;VIPNFNNPAGITMSMPRRLRLLELARQYNIPVVEDDPYGLIRFEGEDLTRLKTLDPSVIYLGTTSKIFAPGLRLAWMVAPRHFLERINLAKSGSDLCTSPFNMILAEHYFNEVDWQAALEVSKSRYKERKDAMLAALAEFFPKDVTWTKPEGGLFLWVTFPPYLNTEQLL
;
A
#
# COMPACT_ATOMS: atom_id res chain seq x y z
N VAL A 1 -3.22 7.19 -6.43
CA VAL A 1 -3.82 5.84 -6.41
C VAL A 1 -3.02 4.91 -5.52
N ILE A 2 -3.69 3.93 -4.87
CA ILE A 2 -3.08 2.84 -4.10
C ILE A 2 -3.40 1.55 -4.85
N PRO A 3 -2.55 1.08 -5.77
CA PRO A 3 -2.92 -0.02 -6.66
C PRO A 3 -2.81 -1.41 -6.03
N ASN A 4 -2.11 -1.55 -4.90
CA ASN A 4 -1.94 -2.82 -4.20
C ASN A 4 -2.60 -2.76 -2.82
N PHE A 5 -3.56 -3.68 -2.57
CA PHE A 5 -4.21 -3.86 -1.25
C PHE A 5 -4.67 -2.54 -0.63
N ASN A 6 -5.38 -1.72 -1.42
CA ASN A 6 -5.71 -0.36 -1.06
C ASN A 6 -6.46 -0.25 0.29
N ASN A 7 -6.16 0.77 1.03
CA ASN A 7 -6.92 1.18 2.20
C ASN A 7 -8.16 1.97 1.72
N PRO A 8 -9.40 1.57 2.10
CA PRO A 8 -9.72 0.53 3.09
C PRO A 8 -10.12 -0.84 2.50
N ALA A 9 -10.23 -1.00 1.18
CA ALA A 9 -10.92 -2.14 0.58
C ALA A 9 -10.07 -3.42 0.46
N GLY A 10 -8.75 -3.36 0.63
CA GLY A 10 -7.85 -4.49 0.48
C GLY A 10 -7.73 -5.03 -0.95
N ILE A 11 -8.20 -4.27 -1.95
CA ILE A 11 -8.27 -4.70 -3.35
C ILE A 11 -6.97 -4.36 -4.08
N THR A 12 -6.57 -5.23 -5.02
CA THR A 12 -5.48 -4.97 -5.96
C THR A 12 -6.03 -4.58 -7.33
N MET A 13 -5.50 -3.48 -7.89
CA MET A 13 -5.85 -3.02 -9.24
C MET A 13 -5.27 -3.98 -10.28
N SER A 14 -6.12 -4.58 -11.12
CA SER A 14 -5.71 -5.52 -12.16
C SER A 14 -4.84 -4.86 -13.25
N MET A 15 -4.00 -5.65 -13.94
CA MET A 15 -3.13 -5.15 -15.02
C MET A 15 -3.88 -4.38 -16.11
N PRO A 16 -5.02 -4.84 -16.65
CA PRO A 16 -5.77 -4.06 -17.64
C PRO A 16 -6.18 -2.68 -17.11
N ARG A 17 -6.57 -2.58 -15.84
CA ARG A 17 -6.93 -1.29 -15.22
C ARG A 17 -5.70 -0.40 -15.00
N ARG A 18 -4.53 -0.95 -14.68
CA ARG A 18 -3.26 -0.20 -14.58
C ARG A 18 -2.91 0.43 -15.92
N LEU A 19 -2.95 -0.36 -16.99
CA LEU A 19 -2.66 0.12 -18.34
C LEU A 19 -3.66 1.20 -18.80
N ARG A 20 -4.96 0.97 -18.53
CA ARG A 20 -6.00 1.96 -18.89
C ARG A 20 -5.86 3.26 -18.10
N LEU A 21 -5.50 3.19 -16.82
CA LEU A 21 -5.20 4.37 -16.01
C LEU A 21 -4.07 5.20 -16.62
N LEU A 22 -2.95 4.56 -16.98
CA LEU A 22 -1.80 5.23 -17.58
C LEU A 22 -2.12 5.84 -18.95
N GLU A 23 -2.91 5.15 -19.76
CA GLU A 23 -3.39 5.66 -21.05
C GLU A 23 -4.21 6.95 -20.86
N LEU A 24 -5.19 6.93 -19.94
CA LEU A 24 -6.02 8.10 -19.64
C LEU A 24 -5.19 9.24 -19.06
N ALA A 25 -4.26 8.94 -18.16
CA ALA A 25 -3.37 9.93 -17.57
C ALA A 25 -2.55 10.66 -18.63
N ARG A 26 -2.01 9.93 -19.61
CA ARG A 26 -1.29 10.53 -20.75
C ARG A 26 -2.22 11.35 -21.63
N GLN A 27 -3.40 10.81 -21.97
CA GLN A 27 -4.38 11.50 -22.82
C GLN A 27 -4.80 12.86 -22.24
N TYR A 28 -4.96 12.93 -20.93
CA TYR A 28 -5.41 14.16 -20.24
C TYR A 28 -4.29 14.94 -19.57
N ASN A 29 -3.04 14.54 -19.79
CA ASN A 29 -1.84 15.17 -19.18
C ASN A 29 -1.95 15.31 -17.65
N ILE A 30 -2.41 14.23 -16.98
CA ILE A 30 -2.59 14.17 -15.54
C ILE A 30 -1.42 13.38 -14.91
N PRO A 31 -0.66 13.95 -13.96
CA PRO A 31 0.37 13.20 -13.26
C PRO A 31 -0.26 12.10 -12.39
N VAL A 32 0.37 10.91 -12.39
CA VAL A 32 -0.05 9.79 -11.55
C VAL A 32 0.89 9.65 -10.37
N VAL A 33 0.32 9.62 -9.16
CA VAL A 33 1.03 9.28 -7.93
C VAL A 33 0.61 7.86 -7.52
N GLU A 34 1.57 6.94 -7.54
CA GLU A 34 1.42 5.56 -7.05
C GLU A 34 1.87 5.52 -5.59
N ASP A 35 0.94 5.40 -4.65
CA ASP A 35 1.22 5.20 -3.24
C ASP A 35 1.16 3.69 -2.93
N ASP A 36 2.31 3.09 -2.58
CA ASP A 36 2.46 1.64 -2.44
C ASP A 36 2.95 1.20 -1.05
N PRO A 37 2.21 1.53 0.02
CA PRO A 37 2.62 1.16 1.37
C PRO A 37 2.47 -0.32 1.69
N TYR A 38 1.69 -1.06 0.89
CA TYR A 38 1.32 -2.46 1.15
C TYR A 38 1.85 -3.46 0.13
N GLY A 39 2.41 -3.01 -1.00
CA GLY A 39 2.77 -3.87 -2.13
C GLY A 39 3.72 -5.01 -1.80
N LEU A 40 4.58 -4.84 -0.79
CA LEU A 40 5.48 -5.90 -0.30
C LEU A 40 4.79 -6.89 0.67
N ILE A 41 3.55 -6.62 1.10
CA ILE A 41 2.80 -7.48 2.03
C ILE A 41 1.80 -8.35 1.25
N ARG A 42 2.24 -8.94 0.16
CA ARG A 42 1.50 -9.99 -0.55
C ARG A 42 1.79 -11.34 0.09
N PHE A 43 0.77 -12.12 0.37
CA PHE A 43 0.88 -13.46 0.92
C PHE A 43 0.13 -14.52 0.10
N GLU A 44 -0.59 -14.12 -0.96
CA GLU A 44 -1.27 -15.00 -1.92
C GLU A 44 -1.22 -14.39 -3.33
N GLY A 45 -1.37 -15.23 -4.37
CA GLY A 45 -1.36 -14.80 -5.77
C GLY A 45 0.01 -14.36 -6.27
N GLU A 46 0.04 -13.63 -7.38
CA GLU A 46 1.25 -13.16 -8.04
C GLU A 46 1.39 -11.63 -7.95
N ASP A 47 2.64 -11.17 -7.86
CA ASP A 47 2.93 -9.74 -7.88
C ASP A 47 2.63 -9.14 -9.26
N LEU A 48 1.92 -8.02 -9.25
CA LEU A 48 1.64 -7.25 -10.45
C LEU A 48 2.65 -6.12 -10.63
N THR A 49 3.09 -5.92 -11.88
CA THR A 49 4.02 -4.85 -12.24
C THR A 49 3.49 -3.49 -11.77
N ARG A 50 4.33 -2.73 -11.04
CA ARG A 50 4.00 -1.39 -10.53
C ARG A 50 3.77 -0.41 -11.67
N LEU A 51 2.92 0.60 -11.43
CA LEU A 51 2.68 1.69 -12.39
C LEU A 51 3.97 2.43 -12.73
N LYS A 52 4.83 2.67 -11.75
CA LYS A 52 6.15 3.28 -11.94
C LYS A 52 7.05 2.49 -12.89
N THR A 53 6.97 1.17 -12.86
CA THR A 53 7.73 0.30 -13.78
C THR A 53 7.17 0.34 -15.20
N LEU A 54 5.83 0.49 -15.33
CA LEU A 54 5.13 0.58 -16.62
C LEU A 54 5.29 1.96 -17.28
N ASP A 55 5.46 3.01 -16.47
CA ASP A 55 5.59 4.38 -16.96
C ASP A 55 6.55 5.20 -16.07
N PRO A 56 7.73 5.59 -16.60
CA PRO A 56 8.70 6.38 -15.85
C PRO A 56 8.21 7.76 -15.38
N SER A 57 7.12 8.28 -15.96
CA SER A 57 6.53 9.56 -15.54
C SER A 57 5.76 9.48 -14.22
N VAL A 58 5.36 8.27 -13.79
CA VAL A 58 4.67 8.05 -12.51
C VAL A 58 5.55 8.45 -11.34
N ILE A 59 4.96 9.09 -10.35
CA ILE A 59 5.58 9.39 -9.05
C ILE A 59 5.27 8.21 -8.12
N TYR A 60 6.30 7.48 -7.68
CA TYR A 60 6.15 6.35 -6.75
C TYR A 60 6.47 6.77 -5.33
N LEU A 61 5.62 6.39 -4.40
CA LEU A 61 5.80 6.58 -2.96
C LEU A 61 5.91 5.22 -2.27
N GLY A 62 6.96 5.06 -1.47
CA GLY A 62 7.16 3.88 -0.63
C GLY A 62 7.43 4.27 0.82
N THR A 63 7.25 3.34 1.75
CA THR A 63 7.44 3.60 3.18
C THR A 63 7.96 2.38 3.92
N THR A 64 8.73 2.61 5.00
CA THR A 64 9.14 1.57 5.94
C THR A 64 8.04 1.20 6.93
N SER A 65 6.95 1.98 7.00
CA SER A 65 5.96 1.90 8.07
C SER A 65 5.24 0.56 8.16
N LYS A 66 5.13 -0.20 7.06
CA LYS A 66 4.39 -1.47 7.02
C LYS A 66 5.30 -2.70 6.89
N ILE A 67 6.57 -2.49 6.58
CA ILE A 67 7.55 -3.57 6.35
C ILE A 67 8.67 -3.61 7.39
N PHE A 68 8.81 -2.54 8.21
CA PHE A 68 9.81 -2.46 9.26
C PHE A 68 9.21 -1.81 10.52
N ALA A 69 9.20 -0.47 10.60
CA ALA A 69 8.79 0.23 11.83
C ALA A 69 8.02 1.52 11.51
N PRO A 70 6.72 1.60 11.87
CA PRO A 70 5.90 2.80 11.60
C PRO A 70 6.35 4.01 12.39
N GLY A 71 6.97 3.82 13.58
CA GLY A 71 7.46 4.89 14.44
C GLY A 71 8.65 5.66 13.89
N LEU A 72 9.39 5.11 12.93
CA LEU A 72 10.53 5.80 12.31
C LEU A 72 10.11 6.94 11.38
N ARG A 73 8.88 6.95 10.91
CA ARG A 73 8.35 7.98 10.00
C ARG A 73 9.18 8.16 8.73
N LEU A 74 9.68 7.05 8.17
CA LEU A 74 10.47 7.04 6.95
C LEU A 74 9.64 6.65 5.72
N ALA A 75 9.79 7.45 4.69
CA ALA A 75 9.22 7.19 3.38
C ALA A 75 10.20 7.66 2.29
N TRP A 76 10.03 7.19 1.07
CA TRP A 76 10.82 7.61 -0.08
C TRP A 76 9.94 7.88 -1.28
N MET A 77 10.46 8.69 -2.19
CA MET A 77 9.83 9.01 -3.46
C MET A 77 10.78 8.70 -4.62
N VAL A 78 10.23 8.09 -5.67
CA VAL A 78 10.90 7.92 -6.96
C VAL A 78 10.09 8.65 -8.02
N ALA A 79 10.61 9.76 -8.51
CA ALA A 79 9.89 10.64 -9.44
C ALA A 79 10.82 11.18 -10.53
N PRO A 80 10.27 11.70 -11.65
CA PRO A 80 11.05 12.46 -12.61
C PRO A 80 11.74 13.68 -11.96
N ARG A 81 12.95 14.02 -12.46
CA ARG A 81 13.83 15.03 -11.84
C ARG A 81 13.15 16.38 -11.61
N HIS A 82 12.36 16.85 -12.56
CA HIS A 82 11.66 18.14 -12.45
C HIS A 82 10.62 18.19 -11.30
N PHE A 83 10.05 17.03 -10.91
CA PHE A 83 9.21 16.95 -9.71
C PHE A 83 10.07 16.94 -8.44
N LEU A 84 11.16 16.14 -8.42
CA LEU A 84 12.03 16.05 -7.23
C LEU A 84 12.65 17.41 -6.85
N GLU A 85 13.08 18.19 -7.81
CA GLU A 85 13.67 19.53 -7.56
C GLU A 85 12.68 20.45 -6.83
N ARG A 86 11.40 20.46 -7.25
CA ARG A 86 10.36 21.28 -6.61
C ARG A 86 9.93 20.74 -5.25
N ILE A 87 9.83 19.43 -5.14
CA ILE A 87 9.43 18.75 -3.88
C ILE A 87 10.53 18.92 -2.83
N ASN A 88 11.82 18.82 -3.19
CA ASN A 88 12.93 19.06 -2.28
C ASN A 88 12.92 20.50 -1.74
N LEU A 89 12.62 21.47 -2.59
CA LEU A 89 12.48 22.87 -2.15
C LEU A 89 11.31 23.03 -1.16
N ALA A 90 10.16 22.44 -1.47
CA ALA A 90 9.00 22.46 -0.57
C ALA A 90 9.28 21.73 0.75
N LYS A 91 9.97 20.58 0.71
CA LYS A 91 10.38 19.83 1.89
C LYS A 91 11.29 20.64 2.81
N SER A 92 12.25 21.37 2.25
CA SER A 92 13.14 22.23 3.04
C SER A 92 12.39 23.31 3.82
N GLY A 93 11.26 23.79 3.29
CA GLY A 93 10.38 24.73 4.00
C GLY A 93 9.38 24.09 4.96
N SER A 94 9.15 22.78 4.84
CA SER A 94 8.15 22.06 5.62
C SER A 94 8.73 21.40 6.88
N ASP A 95 9.76 20.57 6.72
CA ASP A 95 10.36 19.78 7.82
C ASP A 95 11.89 19.86 7.88
N LEU A 96 12.49 20.67 7.02
CA LEU A 96 13.93 20.84 6.82
C LEU A 96 14.63 19.56 6.36
N CYS A 97 14.55 18.48 7.15
CA CYS A 97 15.07 17.16 6.79
C CYS A 97 14.39 16.05 7.59
N THR A 98 14.40 14.85 7.02
CA THR A 98 14.06 13.63 7.75
C THR A 98 15.13 13.37 8.83
N SER A 99 14.74 12.80 9.98
CA SER A 99 15.65 12.48 11.07
C SER A 99 16.86 11.65 10.59
N PRO A 100 18.11 12.16 10.67
CA PRO A 100 19.30 11.40 10.26
C PRO A 100 19.47 10.12 11.08
N PHE A 101 19.15 10.15 12.37
CA PHE A 101 19.21 8.97 13.24
C PHE A 101 18.30 7.84 12.72
N ASN A 102 17.06 8.17 12.35
CA ASN A 102 16.12 7.18 11.82
C ASN A 102 16.55 6.65 10.45
N MET A 103 17.18 7.48 9.62
CA MET A 103 17.73 7.03 8.33
C MET A 103 18.89 6.06 8.52
N ILE A 104 19.84 6.35 9.41
CA ILE A 104 20.99 5.46 9.73
C ILE A 104 20.48 4.13 10.31
N LEU A 105 19.50 4.16 11.20
CA LEU A 105 18.90 2.96 11.78
C LEU A 105 18.25 2.09 10.69
N ALA A 106 17.51 2.69 9.78
CA ALA A 106 16.91 1.96 8.66
C ALA A 106 17.97 1.41 7.69
N GLU A 107 18.99 2.20 7.36
CA GLU A 107 20.12 1.77 6.54
C GLU A 107 20.80 0.53 7.14
N HIS A 108 21.12 0.57 8.44
CA HIS A 108 21.71 -0.55 9.14
C HIS A 108 20.79 -1.79 9.09
N TYR A 109 19.49 -1.62 9.39
CA TYR A 109 18.53 -2.71 9.33
C TYR A 109 18.47 -3.37 7.94
N PHE A 110 18.33 -2.59 6.88
CA PHE A 110 18.19 -3.13 5.52
C PHE A 110 19.49 -3.71 4.94
N ASN A 111 20.66 -3.33 5.47
CA ASN A 111 21.96 -3.85 5.03
C ASN A 111 22.44 -5.05 5.85
N GLU A 112 22.18 -5.08 7.16
CA GLU A 112 22.78 -6.05 8.08
C GLU A 112 21.80 -7.14 8.53
N VAL A 113 20.50 -6.93 8.35
CA VAL A 113 19.46 -7.89 8.76
C VAL A 113 18.83 -8.51 7.53
N ASP A 114 18.57 -9.81 7.58
CA ASP A 114 17.71 -10.47 6.56
C ASP A 114 16.26 -10.03 6.74
N TRP A 115 16.00 -8.80 6.29
CA TRP A 115 14.68 -8.19 6.40
C TRP A 115 13.62 -8.88 5.53
N GLN A 116 14.04 -9.54 4.44
CA GLN A 116 13.12 -10.33 3.61
C GLN A 116 12.58 -11.52 4.40
N ALA A 117 13.45 -12.27 5.08
CA ALA A 117 13.01 -13.37 5.95
C ALA A 117 12.10 -12.87 7.10
N ALA A 118 12.43 -11.73 7.73
CA ALA A 118 11.58 -11.12 8.74
C ALA A 118 10.20 -10.70 8.19
N LEU A 119 10.17 -10.20 6.94
CA LEU A 119 8.92 -9.85 6.26
C LEU A 119 8.07 -11.09 5.96
N GLU A 120 8.67 -12.21 5.54
CA GLU A 120 7.93 -13.46 5.29
C GLU A 120 7.27 -14.00 6.57
N VAL A 121 7.93 -13.91 7.72
CA VAL A 121 7.30 -14.24 9.01
C VAL A 121 6.08 -13.34 9.28
N SER A 122 6.20 -12.06 8.98
CA SER A 122 5.09 -11.11 9.13
C SER A 122 3.93 -11.42 8.18
N LYS A 123 4.22 -11.74 6.92
CA LYS A 123 3.22 -12.15 5.92
C LYS A 123 2.47 -13.40 6.35
N SER A 124 3.16 -14.42 6.86
CA SER A 124 2.52 -15.64 7.37
C SER A 124 1.52 -15.32 8.47
N ARG A 125 1.90 -14.49 9.45
CA ARG A 125 1.02 -14.07 10.54
C ARG A 125 -0.19 -13.26 10.06
N TYR A 126 0.00 -12.39 9.07
CA TYR A 126 -1.12 -11.63 8.48
C TYR A 126 -2.07 -12.55 7.71
N LYS A 127 -1.53 -13.53 6.99
CA LYS A 127 -2.34 -14.55 6.30
C LYS A 127 -3.19 -15.35 7.30
N GLU A 128 -2.61 -15.85 8.38
CA GLU A 128 -3.32 -16.58 9.44
C GLU A 128 -4.48 -15.74 10.01
N ARG A 129 -4.23 -14.47 10.31
CA ARG A 129 -5.27 -13.55 10.82
C ARG A 129 -6.36 -13.28 9.81
N LYS A 130 -5.99 -13.08 8.55
CA LYS A 130 -6.96 -12.94 7.44
C LYS A 130 -7.83 -14.18 7.32
N ASP A 131 -7.23 -15.37 7.30
CA ASP A 131 -7.95 -16.63 7.14
C ASP A 131 -8.91 -16.87 8.32
N ALA A 132 -8.48 -16.60 9.55
CA ALA A 132 -9.34 -16.65 10.73
C ALA A 132 -10.51 -15.65 10.65
N MET A 133 -10.25 -14.41 10.20
CA MET A 133 -11.30 -13.40 10.02
C MET A 133 -12.30 -13.82 8.95
N LEU A 134 -11.84 -14.32 7.80
CA LEU A 134 -12.72 -14.77 6.72
C LEU A 134 -13.58 -15.97 7.14
N ALA A 135 -13.03 -16.89 7.92
CA ALA A 135 -13.77 -18.03 8.49
C ALA A 135 -14.87 -17.54 9.44
N ALA A 136 -14.54 -16.62 10.35
CA ALA A 136 -15.50 -16.06 11.29
C ALA A 136 -16.62 -15.26 10.58
N LEU A 137 -16.28 -14.48 9.55
CA LEU A 137 -17.28 -13.78 8.74
C LEU A 137 -18.22 -14.77 8.04
N ALA A 138 -17.69 -15.88 7.51
CA ALA A 138 -18.49 -16.89 6.84
C ALA A 138 -19.41 -17.66 7.81
N GLU A 139 -19.00 -17.83 9.07
CA GLU A 139 -19.74 -18.55 10.10
C GLU A 139 -20.80 -17.70 10.77
N PHE A 140 -20.48 -16.45 11.11
CA PHE A 140 -21.31 -15.63 12.01
C PHE A 140 -22.09 -14.51 11.32
N PHE A 141 -21.69 -14.08 10.11
CA PHE A 141 -22.34 -12.96 9.45
C PHE A 141 -23.58 -13.39 8.65
N PRO A 142 -24.59 -12.49 8.53
CA PRO A 142 -25.78 -12.75 7.71
C PRO A 142 -25.42 -12.99 6.24
N LYS A 143 -26.26 -13.75 5.53
CA LYS A 143 -26.01 -14.16 4.13
C LYS A 143 -26.04 -13.02 3.12
N ASP A 144 -26.64 -11.91 3.45
CA ASP A 144 -26.75 -10.69 2.65
C ASP A 144 -25.60 -9.71 2.87
N VAL A 145 -24.66 -10.03 3.76
CA VAL A 145 -23.42 -9.28 3.96
C VAL A 145 -22.34 -9.86 3.05
N THR A 146 -21.56 -8.99 2.41
CA THR A 146 -20.44 -9.38 1.53
C THR A 146 -19.13 -8.77 2.01
N TRP A 147 -18.01 -9.38 1.63
CA TRP A 147 -16.68 -8.87 1.99
C TRP A 147 -15.64 -9.15 0.93
N THR A 148 -14.57 -8.36 0.94
CA THR A 148 -13.41 -8.58 0.09
C THR A 148 -12.58 -9.75 0.60
N LYS A 149 -11.85 -10.42 -0.32
CA LYS A 149 -10.90 -11.49 -0.01
C LYS A 149 -9.51 -11.04 -0.45
N PRO A 150 -8.79 -10.29 0.39
CA PRO A 150 -7.50 -9.73 0.02
C PRO A 150 -6.41 -10.80 -0.10
N GLU A 151 -5.54 -10.65 -1.10
CA GLU A 151 -4.35 -11.50 -1.29
C GLU A 151 -3.11 -10.95 -0.57
N GLY A 152 -3.27 -9.84 0.14
CA GLY A 152 -2.20 -9.14 0.86
C GLY A 152 -2.71 -7.92 1.59
N GLY A 153 -1.78 -7.12 2.13
CA GLY A 153 -2.10 -5.92 2.88
C GLY A 153 -2.63 -6.18 4.28
N LEU A 154 -3.37 -5.20 4.81
CA LEU A 154 -3.81 -5.17 6.21
C LEU A 154 -5.32 -4.95 6.37
N PHE A 155 -6.08 -4.90 5.27
CA PHE A 155 -7.48 -4.50 5.27
C PHE A 155 -8.37 -5.55 4.63
N LEU A 156 -9.57 -5.64 5.18
CA LEU A 156 -10.71 -6.36 4.66
C LEU A 156 -11.91 -5.41 4.73
N TRP A 157 -12.69 -5.34 3.66
CA TRP A 157 -13.87 -4.48 3.58
C TRP A 157 -15.13 -5.33 3.65
N VAL A 158 -16.01 -5.00 4.60
CA VAL A 158 -17.32 -5.63 4.74
C VAL A 158 -18.39 -4.67 4.24
N THR A 159 -19.25 -5.13 3.37
CA THR A 159 -20.38 -4.36 2.83
C THR A 159 -21.67 -4.90 3.40
N PHE A 160 -22.37 -4.07 4.12
CA PHE A 160 -23.70 -4.35 4.66
C PHE A 160 -24.79 -3.97 3.67
N PRO A 161 -25.98 -4.57 3.79
CA PRO A 161 -27.14 -4.20 3.00
C PRO A 161 -27.54 -2.72 3.19
N PRO A 162 -28.15 -2.07 2.18
CA PRO A 162 -28.48 -0.64 2.23
C PRO A 162 -29.46 -0.21 3.33
N TYR A 163 -30.21 -1.15 3.93
CA TYR A 163 -31.11 -0.86 5.03
C TYR A 163 -30.40 -0.69 6.38
N LEU A 164 -29.11 -1.05 6.46
CA LEU A 164 -28.30 -0.85 7.67
C LEU A 164 -27.48 0.44 7.55
N ASN A 165 -27.66 1.32 8.54
CA ASN A 165 -26.77 2.46 8.70
C ASN A 165 -25.61 2.09 9.62
N THR A 166 -24.42 1.88 9.03
CA THR A 166 -23.23 1.44 9.76
C THR A 166 -22.68 2.49 10.73
N GLU A 167 -22.99 3.78 10.55
CA GLU A 167 -22.62 4.84 11.50
C GLU A 167 -23.38 4.71 12.83
N GLN A 168 -24.55 4.07 12.81
CA GLN A 168 -25.35 3.82 14.01
C GLN A 168 -24.97 2.52 14.74
N LEU A 169 -24.08 1.71 14.17
CA LEU A 169 -23.57 0.47 14.78
C LEU A 169 -22.33 0.70 15.65
N LEU A 170 -21.75 1.88 15.62
CA LEU A 170 -20.59 2.30 16.42
C LEU A 170 -21.06 3.03 17.67
#